data_544533b1ea778ed8dc3d4cbaa240dce7
#
_entry.id   544533b1ea778ed8dc3d4cbaa240dce7
#
_cell.length_a   1.000
_cell.length_b   1.000
_cell.length_c   1.000
_cell.angle_alpha   90.00
_cell.angle_beta   90.00
_cell.angle_gamma   90.00
#
_symmetry.space_group_name_H-M   'P 1'
#
loop_
_entity.id
_entity.type
_entity.pdbx_description
1 polymer ?
#
loop_
_entity_poly.entity_id
_entity_poly.type
_entity_poly.pdbx_seq_one_letter_code
_entity_poly.pdbx_strand_id
1 'polypeptide(L)'
;MHHALEQVQKTGFICNNLLATVALPRIGKKQIKPLEDNELCAFLKEIRGDTYELVYFVIVFTGLRQGEVLGLTWDCVNFEKHTLLINKQHGKKKGTCEYCFSSLKNDRPRLIEAADGVMDALKKQQIRQQRWAARLKDGWENSDNLVFTTETGRYLCNQTVYLAFKKVMRRLHLDATRFHDLRHTYAVNSLKSGDDIKTVQENLGHQTAAFTLDVYAHATSSMKHESANRMDQYIHNVTKP
;
A
#
# COMPACT_ATOMS: atom_id res chain seq x y z
N MET A 1 -26.98 -10.47 -2.37
CA MET A 1 -28.40 -10.86 -2.29
C MET A 1 -29.26 -9.69 -1.77
N HIS A 2 -29.03 -9.11 -0.58
CA HIS A 2 -29.79 -7.96 -0.04
C HIS A 2 -29.93 -6.80 -1.07
N HIS A 3 -28.82 -6.33 -1.64
CA HIS A 3 -28.82 -5.24 -2.63
C HIS A 3 -29.56 -5.59 -3.94
N ALA A 4 -29.53 -6.84 -4.36
CA ALA A 4 -30.31 -7.30 -5.51
C ALA A 4 -31.83 -7.22 -5.24
N LEU A 5 -32.27 -7.67 -4.05
CA LEU A 5 -33.67 -7.58 -3.65
C LEU A 5 -34.14 -6.15 -3.42
N GLU A 6 -33.26 -5.24 -2.95
CA GLU A 6 -33.57 -3.79 -2.90
C GLU A 6 -33.84 -3.22 -4.29
N GLN A 7 -33.07 -3.61 -5.30
CA GLN A 7 -33.30 -3.17 -6.68
C GLN A 7 -34.63 -3.72 -7.21
N VAL A 8 -34.91 -4.99 -6.96
CA VAL A 8 -36.17 -5.63 -7.38
C VAL A 8 -37.40 -5.02 -6.68
N GLN A 9 -37.25 -4.57 -5.42
CA GLN A 9 -38.26 -3.83 -4.70
C GLN A 9 -38.47 -2.44 -5.31
N LYS A 10 -37.41 -1.71 -5.64
CA LYS A 10 -37.47 -0.39 -6.30
C LYS A 10 -38.11 -0.45 -7.68
N THR A 11 -38.01 -1.56 -8.39
CA THR A 11 -38.67 -1.80 -9.69
C THR A 11 -40.10 -2.29 -9.56
N GLY A 12 -40.63 -2.45 -8.34
CA GLY A 12 -42.03 -2.84 -8.10
C GLY A 12 -42.34 -4.33 -8.27
N PHE A 13 -41.32 -5.17 -8.53
CA PHE A 13 -41.54 -6.64 -8.68
C PHE A 13 -41.81 -7.36 -7.36
N ILE A 14 -41.34 -6.82 -6.23
CA ILE A 14 -41.67 -7.31 -4.89
C ILE A 14 -42.10 -6.17 -3.99
N CYS A 15 -43.09 -6.41 -3.14
CA CYS A 15 -43.61 -5.39 -2.22
C CYS A 15 -42.66 -5.13 -1.05
N ASN A 16 -41.97 -6.18 -0.53
CA ASN A 16 -41.12 -6.06 0.62
C ASN A 16 -39.80 -6.86 0.43
N ASN A 17 -38.71 -6.29 0.88
CA ASN A 17 -37.44 -7.00 0.94
C ASN A 17 -37.33 -7.78 2.27
N LEU A 18 -37.64 -9.08 2.23
CA LEU A 18 -37.58 -9.97 3.41
C LEU A 18 -36.20 -10.03 4.07
N LEU A 19 -35.11 -9.73 3.34
CA LEU A 19 -33.76 -9.68 3.92
C LEU A 19 -33.48 -8.39 4.68
N ALA A 20 -34.34 -7.38 4.62
CA ALA A 20 -34.17 -6.16 5.40
C ALA A 20 -34.33 -6.38 6.90
N THR A 21 -35.10 -7.42 7.28
CA THR A 21 -35.33 -7.80 8.70
C THR A 21 -34.31 -8.78 9.24
N VAL A 22 -33.44 -9.33 8.37
CA VAL A 22 -32.42 -10.30 8.80
C VAL A 22 -31.24 -9.57 9.41
N ALA A 23 -31.03 -9.73 10.71
CA ALA A 23 -29.82 -9.25 11.38
C ALA A 23 -28.59 -9.99 10.82
N LEU A 24 -27.74 -9.26 10.11
CA LEU A 24 -26.47 -9.82 9.63
C LEU A 24 -25.58 -10.15 10.83
N PRO A 25 -24.88 -11.32 10.83
CA PRO A 25 -23.88 -11.61 11.85
C PRO A 25 -22.89 -10.46 11.96
N ARG A 26 -22.62 -9.98 13.16
CA ARG A 26 -21.57 -8.99 13.39
C ARG A 26 -20.24 -9.61 13.01
N ILE A 27 -19.67 -9.21 11.90
CA ILE A 27 -18.30 -9.57 11.54
C ILE A 27 -17.39 -8.86 12.54
N GLY A 28 -16.74 -9.65 13.42
CA GLY A 28 -15.74 -9.11 14.34
C GLY A 28 -14.70 -8.31 13.54
N LYS A 29 -14.37 -7.11 14.00
CA LYS A 29 -13.30 -6.30 13.38
C LYS A 29 -12.03 -7.15 13.38
N LYS A 30 -11.51 -7.50 12.19
CA LYS A 30 -10.20 -8.15 12.08
C LYS A 30 -9.16 -7.16 12.63
N GLN A 31 -8.43 -7.59 13.64
CA GLN A 31 -7.33 -6.77 14.16
C GLN A 31 -6.32 -6.50 13.05
N ILE A 32 -5.95 -5.23 12.91
CA ILE A 32 -4.85 -4.79 12.08
C ILE A 32 -3.59 -5.19 12.83
N LYS A 33 -2.72 -5.95 12.18
CA LYS A 33 -1.42 -6.36 12.75
C LYS A 33 -0.29 -5.82 11.86
N PRO A 34 0.18 -4.58 12.09
CA PRO A 34 1.38 -4.08 11.43
C PRO A 34 2.59 -4.92 11.85
N LEU A 35 3.63 -4.95 11.03
CA LEU A 35 4.91 -5.53 11.42
C LEU A 35 5.57 -4.67 12.49
N GLU A 36 6.02 -5.30 13.55
CA GLU A 36 6.88 -4.67 14.55
C GLU A 36 8.26 -4.35 13.96
N ASP A 37 9.03 -3.45 14.58
CA ASP A 37 10.30 -2.98 14.03
C ASP A 37 11.33 -4.12 13.80
N ASN A 38 11.37 -5.12 14.70
CA ASN A 38 12.18 -6.33 14.57
C ASN A 38 11.68 -7.24 13.43
N GLU A 39 10.35 -7.42 13.29
CA GLU A 39 9.74 -8.20 12.22
C GLU A 39 9.97 -7.53 10.86
N LEU A 40 9.85 -6.19 10.79
CA LEU A 40 10.14 -5.39 9.60
C LEU A 40 11.62 -5.51 9.21
N CYS A 41 12.53 -5.41 10.18
CA CYS A 41 13.97 -5.59 9.94
C CYS A 41 14.28 -6.99 9.40
N ALA A 42 13.69 -8.04 9.97
CA ALA A 42 13.81 -9.41 9.49
C ALA A 42 13.25 -9.57 8.08
N PHE A 43 12.07 -8.99 7.81
CA PHE A 43 11.45 -9.00 6.49
C PHE A 43 12.34 -8.32 5.44
N LEU A 44 12.85 -7.12 5.71
CA LEU A 44 13.73 -6.39 4.78
C LEU A 44 15.06 -7.13 4.52
N LYS A 45 15.57 -7.88 5.50
CA LYS A 45 16.75 -8.76 5.29
C LYS A 45 16.42 -9.95 4.42
N GLU A 46 15.26 -10.60 4.66
CA GLU A 46 14.85 -11.82 3.97
C GLU A 46 14.51 -11.59 2.50
N ILE A 47 13.99 -10.42 2.14
CA ILE A 47 13.66 -10.08 0.74
C ILE A 47 14.86 -9.64 -0.09
N ARG A 48 16.05 -9.48 0.49
CA ARG A 48 17.25 -9.05 -0.27
C ARG A 48 17.57 -10.03 -1.38
N GLY A 49 17.66 -9.52 -2.60
CA GLY A 49 17.89 -10.33 -3.80
C GLY A 49 16.66 -11.07 -4.32
N ASP A 50 15.51 -10.97 -3.64
CA ASP A 50 14.25 -11.51 -4.16
C ASP A 50 13.79 -10.75 -5.42
N THR A 51 13.12 -11.44 -6.31
CA THR A 51 12.58 -10.85 -7.55
C THR A 51 11.69 -9.63 -7.28
N TYR A 52 10.93 -9.65 -6.17
CA TYR A 52 9.97 -8.62 -5.80
C TYR A 52 10.46 -7.71 -4.66
N GLU A 53 11.74 -7.79 -4.29
CA GLU A 53 12.36 -6.96 -3.24
C GLU A 53 11.95 -5.49 -3.34
N LEU A 54 12.14 -4.88 -4.52
CA LEU A 54 11.88 -3.45 -4.73
C LEU A 54 10.39 -3.11 -4.70
N VAL A 55 9.51 -4.04 -5.11
CA VAL A 55 8.05 -3.89 -4.98
C VAL A 55 7.66 -3.80 -3.51
N TYR A 56 8.14 -4.74 -2.69
CA TYR A 56 7.84 -4.78 -1.26
C TYR A 56 8.41 -3.58 -0.53
N PHE A 57 9.65 -3.20 -0.87
CA PHE A 57 10.32 -2.03 -0.31
C PHE A 57 9.51 -0.75 -0.54
N VAL A 58 9.10 -0.50 -1.79
CA VAL A 58 8.29 0.68 -2.11
C VAL A 58 6.97 0.66 -1.35
N ILE A 59 6.27 -0.48 -1.24
CA ILE A 59 5.01 -0.54 -0.48
C ILE A 59 5.20 -0.23 1.00
N VAL A 60 6.25 -0.78 1.62
CA VAL A 60 6.54 -0.58 3.05
C VAL A 60 6.83 0.88 3.37
N PHE A 61 7.48 1.62 2.45
CA PHE A 61 7.91 3.00 2.70
C PHE A 61 7.09 4.08 2.01
N THR A 62 6.02 3.71 1.28
CA THR A 62 5.06 4.65 0.69
C THR A 62 3.61 4.38 1.06
N GLY A 63 3.32 3.21 1.61
CA GLY A 63 1.97 2.79 1.93
C GLY A 63 1.06 2.57 0.71
N LEU A 64 1.60 2.47 -0.51
CA LEU A 64 0.83 2.21 -1.72
C LEU A 64 0.07 0.88 -1.64
N ARG A 65 -1.11 0.83 -2.25
CA ARG A 65 -1.82 -0.44 -2.45
C ARG A 65 -1.09 -1.30 -3.49
N GLN A 66 -1.24 -2.61 -3.42
CA GLN A 66 -0.63 -3.53 -4.40
C GLN A 66 -0.94 -3.13 -5.85
N GLY A 67 -2.19 -2.83 -6.15
CA GLY A 67 -2.58 -2.41 -7.50
C GLY A 67 -2.00 -1.05 -7.91
N GLU A 68 -1.77 -0.14 -6.97
CA GLU A 68 -1.16 1.16 -7.22
C GLU A 68 0.33 1.03 -7.54
N VAL A 69 1.07 0.25 -6.74
CA VAL A 69 2.51 0.04 -7.01
C VAL A 69 2.74 -0.73 -8.29
N LEU A 70 1.93 -1.77 -8.58
CA LEU A 70 2.05 -2.53 -9.83
C LEU A 70 1.54 -1.77 -11.06
N GLY A 71 0.74 -0.71 -10.86
CA GLY A 71 0.28 0.20 -11.89
C GLY A 71 1.08 1.50 -12.01
N LEU A 72 2.14 1.65 -11.21
CA LEU A 72 3.01 2.83 -11.27
C LEU A 72 3.78 2.83 -12.60
N THR A 73 3.79 3.99 -13.26
CA THR A 73 4.49 4.19 -14.54
C THR A 73 5.60 5.22 -14.38
N TRP A 74 6.62 5.18 -15.23
CA TRP A 74 7.77 6.08 -15.13
C TRP A 74 7.42 7.56 -15.34
N ASP A 75 6.39 7.86 -16.12
CA ASP A 75 5.85 9.22 -16.28
C ASP A 75 5.23 9.80 -14.99
N CYS A 76 4.91 8.93 -14.03
CA CYS A 76 4.39 9.29 -12.72
C CYS A 76 5.49 9.40 -11.64
N VAL A 77 6.76 9.20 -11.97
CA VAL A 77 7.91 9.29 -11.06
C VAL A 77 8.74 10.52 -11.39
N ASN A 78 8.84 11.45 -10.47
CA ASN A 78 9.69 12.62 -10.61
C ASN A 78 10.91 12.50 -9.69
N PHE A 79 12.07 12.22 -10.28
CA PHE A 79 13.33 12.06 -9.55
C PHE A 79 13.93 13.36 -9.03
N GLU A 80 13.61 14.51 -9.65
CA GLU A 80 14.12 15.82 -9.21
C GLU A 80 13.35 16.34 -8.00
N LYS A 81 12.01 16.14 -8.02
CA LYS A 81 11.12 16.60 -6.94
C LYS A 81 10.88 15.53 -5.87
N HIS A 82 11.45 14.34 -6.05
CA HIS A 82 11.20 13.16 -5.19
C HIS A 82 9.70 12.87 -4.99
N THR A 83 8.91 12.94 -6.07
CA THR A 83 7.46 12.76 -6.00
C THR A 83 6.96 11.61 -6.86
N LEU A 84 5.87 10.98 -6.39
CA LEU A 84 5.14 9.92 -7.08
C LEU A 84 3.68 10.37 -7.28
N LEU A 85 3.22 10.43 -8.53
CA LEU A 85 1.82 10.69 -8.85
C LEU A 85 1.04 9.37 -8.90
N ILE A 86 0.13 9.17 -7.97
CA ILE A 86 -0.71 7.99 -7.92
C ILE A 86 -2.08 8.32 -8.51
N ASN A 87 -2.29 7.97 -9.76
CA ASN A 87 -3.50 8.32 -10.55
C ASN A 87 -4.24 7.11 -11.12
N LYS A 88 -3.64 5.92 -11.08
CA LYS A 88 -4.20 4.67 -11.62
C LYS A 88 -3.76 3.47 -10.81
N GLN A 89 -4.47 2.37 -10.97
CA GLN A 89 -4.11 1.09 -10.41
C GLN A 89 -4.17 0.01 -11.48
N HIS A 90 -3.35 -1.01 -11.33
CA HIS A 90 -3.32 -2.16 -12.19
C HIS A 90 -4.05 -3.33 -11.54
N GLY A 91 -4.91 -3.98 -12.27
CA GLY A 91 -5.67 -5.09 -11.74
C GLY A 91 -6.30 -5.96 -12.83
N LYS A 92 -6.82 -7.09 -12.41
CA LYS A 92 -7.50 -8.02 -13.31
C LYS A 92 -8.91 -7.52 -13.62
N LYS A 93 -9.27 -7.46 -14.89
CA LYS A 93 -10.62 -7.12 -15.34
C LYS A 93 -11.59 -8.21 -14.84
N LYS A 94 -12.69 -7.78 -14.22
CA LYS A 94 -13.68 -8.69 -13.63
C LYS A 94 -14.26 -9.62 -14.70
N GLY A 95 -14.16 -10.94 -14.46
CA GLY A 95 -14.69 -11.95 -15.38
C GLY A 95 -13.76 -12.35 -16.53
N THR A 96 -12.55 -11.79 -16.62
CA THR A 96 -11.57 -12.12 -17.67
C THR A 96 -10.21 -12.48 -17.07
N CYS A 97 -9.31 -12.99 -17.90
CA CYS A 97 -7.90 -13.17 -17.54
C CYS A 97 -7.05 -11.93 -17.88
N GLU A 98 -7.65 -10.88 -18.45
CA GLU A 98 -6.97 -9.67 -18.87
C GLU A 98 -6.66 -8.76 -17.71
N TYR A 99 -5.49 -8.16 -17.72
CA TYR A 99 -5.09 -7.10 -16.81
C TYR A 99 -5.27 -5.76 -17.51
N CYS A 100 -5.76 -4.79 -16.77
CA CYS A 100 -5.96 -3.44 -17.29
C CYS A 100 -5.70 -2.40 -16.19
N PHE A 101 -5.41 -1.19 -16.63
CA PHE A 101 -5.50 -0.04 -15.76
C PHE A 101 -6.95 0.27 -15.45
N SER A 102 -7.21 0.60 -14.20
CA SER A 102 -8.48 1.15 -13.77
C SER A 102 -8.22 2.45 -13.00
N SER A 103 -9.22 3.33 -12.99
CA SER A 103 -9.22 4.48 -12.08
C SER A 103 -9.12 4.00 -10.64
N LEU A 104 -8.59 4.84 -9.79
CA LEU A 104 -8.54 4.56 -8.36
C LEU A 104 -9.97 4.39 -7.85
N LYS A 105 -10.26 3.23 -7.27
CA LYS A 105 -11.60 2.91 -6.77
C LYS A 105 -11.90 3.80 -5.57
N ASN A 106 -12.76 4.82 -5.76
CA ASN A 106 -13.17 5.82 -4.77
C ASN A 106 -12.05 6.79 -4.29
N ASP A 107 -10.84 6.71 -4.83
CA ASP A 107 -9.74 7.61 -4.46
C ASP A 107 -9.49 8.62 -5.57
N ARG A 108 -9.15 9.83 -5.17
CA ARG A 108 -8.66 10.86 -6.10
C ARG A 108 -7.17 10.64 -6.39
N PRO A 109 -6.67 11.05 -7.56
CA PRO A 109 -5.23 11.12 -7.79
C PRO A 109 -4.56 11.91 -6.66
N ARG A 110 -3.39 11.43 -6.23
CA ARG A 110 -2.62 12.07 -5.18
C ARG A 110 -1.14 12.08 -5.52
N LEU A 111 -0.46 13.12 -5.06
CA LEU A 111 0.98 13.24 -5.12
C LEU A 111 1.54 12.82 -3.75
N ILE A 112 2.54 11.96 -3.77
CA ILE A 112 3.26 11.51 -2.57
C ILE A 112 4.70 12.00 -2.68
N GLU A 113 5.22 12.64 -1.65
CA GLU A 113 6.64 12.87 -1.50
C GLU A 113 7.29 11.59 -0.99
N ALA A 114 8.30 11.12 -1.71
CA ALA A 114 8.98 9.86 -1.40
C ALA A 114 10.36 10.12 -0.80
N ALA A 115 10.70 9.38 0.25
CA ALA A 115 12.01 9.42 0.85
C ALA A 115 13.11 9.00 -0.14
N ASP A 116 14.34 9.50 0.06
CA ASP A 116 15.50 9.22 -0.81
C ASP A 116 15.73 7.72 -1.03
N GLY A 117 15.58 6.92 0.02
CA GLY A 117 15.70 5.46 -0.07
C GLY A 117 14.70 4.81 -1.02
N VAL A 118 13.48 5.39 -1.15
CA VAL A 118 12.47 4.94 -2.12
C VAL A 118 12.89 5.33 -3.53
N MET A 119 13.38 6.57 -3.72
CA MET A 119 13.85 7.04 -5.01
C MET A 119 15.07 6.22 -5.49
N ASP A 120 15.97 5.87 -4.59
CA ASP A 120 17.11 4.98 -4.91
C ASP A 120 16.66 3.55 -5.27
N ALA A 121 15.63 3.02 -4.62
CA ALA A 121 15.03 1.74 -5.01
C ALA A 121 14.42 1.82 -6.43
N LEU A 122 13.76 2.92 -6.76
CA LEU A 122 13.22 3.16 -8.11
C LEU A 122 14.33 3.31 -9.16
N LYS A 123 15.42 4.02 -8.86
CA LYS A 123 16.61 4.07 -9.75
C LYS A 123 17.21 2.68 -10.00
N LYS A 124 17.32 1.86 -8.94
CA LYS A 124 17.78 0.46 -9.08
C LYS A 124 16.85 -0.34 -9.99
N GLN A 125 15.54 -0.15 -9.86
CA GLN A 125 14.56 -0.80 -10.73
C GLN A 125 14.69 -0.34 -12.19
N GLN A 126 14.92 0.93 -12.44
CA GLN A 126 15.16 1.48 -13.79
C GLN A 126 16.40 0.84 -14.44
N ILE A 127 17.51 0.78 -13.71
CA ILE A 127 18.73 0.11 -14.18
C ILE A 127 18.49 -1.38 -14.44
N ARG A 128 17.69 -2.05 -13.59
CA ARG A 128 17.30 -3.46 -13.79
C ARG A 128 16.54 -3.65 -15.09
N GLN A 129 15.55 -2.81 -15.38
CA GLN A 129 14.78 -2.86 -16.61
C GLN A 129 15.65 -2.57 -17.86
N GLN A 130 16.53 -1.58 -17.78
CA GLN A 130 17.48 -1.28 -18.87
C GLN A 130 18.35 -2.49 -19.20
N ARG A 131 18.84 -3.23 -18.18
CA ARG A 131 19.61 -4.47 -18.39
C ARG A 131 18.77 -5.57 -19.04
N TRP A 132 17.50 -5.73 -18.65
CA TRP A 132 16.60 -6.69 -19.26
C TRP A 132 16.31 -6.33 -20.73
N ALA A 133 16.00 -5.06 -21.00
CA ALA A 133 15.76 -4.56 -22.34
C ALA A 133 16.98 -4.77 -23.26
N ALA A 134 18.20 -4.43 -22.78
CA ALA A 134 19.43 -4.63 -23.53
C ALA A 134 19.72 -6.11 -23.82
N ARG A 135 19.39 -7.02 -22.90
CA ARG A 135 19.58 -8.47 -23.06
C ARG A 135 18.58 -9.09 -24.01
N LEU A 136 17.30 -8.71 -23.92
CA LEU A 136 16.20 -9.33 -24.65
C LEU A 136 15.88 -8.65 -25.98
N LYS A 137 16.37 -7.42 -26.19
CA LYS A 137 16.12 -6.61 -27.40
C LYS A 137 14.62 -6.60 -27.78
N ASP A 138 14.29 -7.11 -28.98
CA ASP A 138 12.91 -7.16 -29.49
C ASP A 138 11.97 -8.04 -28.66
N GLY A 139 12.51 -8.90 -27.80
CA GLY A 139 11.73 -9.73 -26.87
C GLY A 139 11.29 -9.01 -25.58
N TRP A 140 11.74 -7.76 -25.35
CA TRP A 140 11.35 -6.96 -24.20
C TRP A 140 10.32 -5.90 -24.58
N GLU A 141 9.16 -5.93 -23.94
CA GLU A 141 8.04 -5.05 -24.27
C GLU A 141 7.42 -4.45 -23.00
N ASN A 142 7.56 -3.13 -22.83
CA ASN A 142 6.91 -2.35 -21.77
C ASN A 142 6.14 -1.17 -22.40
N SER A 143 5.13 -1.48 -23.18
CA SER A 143 4.29 -0.49 -23.87
C SER A 143 3.58 0.47 -22.93
N ASP A 144 3.26 0.03 -21.71
CA ASP A 144 2.58 0.81 -20.70
C ASP A 144 3.52 1.65 -19.83
N ASN A 145 4.83 1.62 -20.10
CA ASN A 145 5.85 2.35 -19.33
C ASN A 145 5.85 2.06 -17.82
N LEU A 146 5.57 0.80 -17.44
CA LEU A 146 5.47 0.36 -16.06
C LEU A 146 6.82 0.40 -15.34
N VAL A 147 6.80 0.78 -14.06
CA VAL A 147 7.97 0.71 -13.17
C VAL A 147 8.30 -0.72 -12.79
N PHE A 148 7.30 -1.54 -12.50
CA PHE A 148 7.49 -2.93 -12.09
C PHE A 148 6.95 -3.89 -13.14
N THR A 149 7.86 -4.62 -13.78
CA THR A 149 7.56 -5.55 -14.87
C THR A 149 8.18 -6.92 -14.62
N THR A 150 7.76 -7.90 -15.39
CA THR A 150 8.54 -9.15 -15.58
C THR A 150 9.85 -8.86 -16.30
N GLU A 151 10.76 -9.84 -16.38
CA GLU A 151 11.99 -9.71 -17.16
C GLU A 151 11.75 -9.44 -18.65
N THR A 152 10.59 -9.80 -19.16
CA THR A 152 10.17 -9.55 -20.56
C THR A 152 9.46 -8.22 -20.77
N GLY A 153 9.36 -7.38 -19.73
CA GLY A 153 8.70 -6.06 -19.80
C GLY A 153 7.20 -6.08 -19.53
N ARG A 154 6.58 -7.25 -19.41
CA ARG A 154 5.13 -7.39 -19.20
C ARG A 154 4.76 -7.08 -17.74
N TYR A 155 3.48 -6.80 -17.50
CA TYR A 155 2.95 -6.55 -16.16
C TYR A 155 3.14 -7.73 -15.20
N LEU A 156 3.29 -7.42 -13.93
CA LEU A 156 3.33 -8.40 -12.85
C LEU A 156 1.92 -8.81 -12.43
N CYS A 157 1.69 -10.13 -12.34
CA CYS A 157 0.43 -10.66 -11.81
C CYS A 157 0.34 -10.45 -10.30
N ASN A 158 -0.71 -9.78 -9.83
CA ASN A 158 -0.95 -9.52 -8.41
C ASN A 158 -0.89 -10.80 -7.57
N GLN A 159 -1.49 -11.90 -8.07
CA GLN A 159 -1.50 -13.18 -7.37
C GLN A 159 -0.10 -13.78 -7.21
N THR A 160 0.75 -13.65 -8.25
CA THR A 160 2.14 -14.17 -8.20
C THR A 160 2.96 -13.41 -7.16
N VAL A 161 2.87 -12.06 -7.15
CA VAL A 161 3.54 -11.21 -6.15
C VAL A 161 3.03 -11.54 -4.74
N TYR A 162 1.71 -11.72 -4.57
CA TYR A 162 1.11 -12.12 -3.30
C TYR A 162 1.59 -13.49 -2.82
N LEU A 163 1.65 -14.49 -3.69
CA LEU A 163 2.11 -15.84 -3.31
C LEU A 163 3.60 -15.86 -2.95
N ALA A 164 4.42 -15.07 -3.65
CA ALA A 164 5.83 -14.89 -3.31
C ALA A 164 5.98 -14.23 -1.92
N PHE A 165 5.22 -13.16 -1.65
CA PHE A 165 5.16 -12.55 -0.33
C PHE A 165 4.79 -13.55 0.76
N LYS A 166 3.76 -14.39 0.54
CA LYS A 166 3.36 -15.40 1.52
C LYS A 166 4.44 -16.46 1.78
N LYS A 167 5.29 -16.77 0.79
CA LYS A 167 6.45 -17.65 0.99
C LYS A 167 7.48 -16.99 1.93
N VAL A 168 7.77 -15.69 1.74
CA VAL A 168 8.65 -14.92 2.63
C VAL A 168 8.10 -14.91 4.05
N MET A 169 6.81 -14.59 4.23
CA MET A 169 6.18 -14.56 5.55
C MET A 169 6.22 -15.91 6.27
N ARG A 170 6.06 -17.03 5.55
CA ARG A 170 6.20 -18.37 6.14
C ARG A 170 7.61 -18.64 6.65
N ARG A 171 8.66 -18.25 5.89
CA ARG A 171 10.05 -18.41 6.33
C ARG A 171 10.36 -17.62 7.60
N LEU A 172 9.65 -16.51 7.81
CA LEU A 172 9.75 -15.66 9.00
C LEU A 172 8.79 -16.07 10.14
N HIS A 173 8.01 -17.14 9.97
CA HIS A 173 6.94 -17.54 10.92
C HIS A 173 5.87 -16.46 11.16
N LEU A 174 5.62 -15.63 10.15
CA LEU A 174 4.63 -14.53 10.15
C LEU A 174 3.44 -14.85 9.24
N ASP A 175 2.96 -16.10 9.26
CA ASP A 175 1.92 -16.60 8.33
C ASP A 175 0.62 -15.82 8.35
N ALA A 176 0.26 -15.24 9.49
CA ALA A 176 -0.96 -14.46 9.66
C ALA A 176 -0.89 -13.11 8.93
N THR A 177 0.31 -12.61 8.61
CA THR A 177 0.52 -11.31 7.97
C THR A 177 -0.04 -11.31 6.55
N ARG A 178 -0.86 -10.32 6.26
CA ARG A 178 -1.45 -10.10 4.94
C ARG A 178 -0.60 -9.11 4.15
N PHE A 179 -0.67 -9.17 2.84
CA PHE A 179 0.02 -8.21 1.98
C PHE A 179 -0.35 -6.74 2.30
N HIS A 180 -1.62 -6.50 2.63
CA HIS A 180 -2.11 -5.18 2.99
C HIS A 180 -1.56 -4.67 4.34
N ASP A 181 -1.06 -5.57 5.18
CA ASP A 181 -0.47 -5.19 6.47
C ASP A 181 0.88 -4.45 6.30
N LEU A 182 1.56 -4.59 5.14
CA LEU A 182 2.70 -3.74 4.79
C LEU A 182 2.32 -2.25 4.73
N ARG A 183 1.14 -1.95 4.18
CA ARG A 183 0.61 -0.58 4.16
C ARG A 183 0.20 -0.11 5.55
N HIS A 184 -0.29 -1.01 6.40
CA HIS A 184 -0.56 -0.70 7.80
C HIS A 184 0.74 -0.41 8.56
N THR A 185 1.80 -1.17 8.27
CA THR A 185 3.14 -0.94 8.81
C THR A 185 3.66 0.45 8.43
N TYR A 186 3.50 0.87 7.16
CA TYR A 186 3.80 2.26 6.77
C TYR A 186 3.06 3.27 7.64
N ALA A 187 1.74 3.12 7.78
CA ALA A 187 0.93 4.07 8.53
C ALA A 187 1.36 4.20 9.99
N VAL A 188 1.65 3.07 10.66
CA VAL A 188 2.13 3.07 12.05
C VAL A 188 3.51 3.70 12.16
N ASN A 189 4.43 3.35 11.25
CA ASN A 189 5.80 3.85 11.30
C ASN A 189 5.88 5.34 10.95
N SER A 190 5.08 5.82 10.01
CA SER A 190 4.94 7.25 9.68
C SER A 190 4.47 8.04 10.89
N LEU A 191 3.42 7.58 11.59
CA LEU A 191 2.95 8.20 12.84
C LEU A 191 4.01 8.14 13.96
N LYS A 192 4.70 7.01 14.14
CA LYS A 192 5.80 6.87 15.11
C LYS A 192 6.95 7.84 14.78
N SER A 193 7.22 8.08 13.51
CA SER A 193 8.27 9.02 13.04
C SER A 193 7.89 10.50 13.22
N GLY A 194 6.64 10.80 13.62
CA GLY A 194 6.19 12.14 13.94
C GLY A 194 5.29 12.80 12.92
N ASP A 195 4.93 12.08 11.85
CA ASP A 195 3.95 12.58 10.88
C ASP A 195 2.59 12.78 11.54
N ASP A 196 1.87 13.81 11.14
CA ASP A 196 0.50 14.02 11.59
C ASP A 196 -0.48 13.07 10.88
N ILE A 197 -1.63 12.83 11.52
CA ILE A 197 -2.65 11.90 11.04
C ILE A 197 -3.17 12.29 9.65
N LYS A 198 -3.26 13.59 9.36
CA LYS A 198 -3.79 14.09 8.09
C LYS A 198 -2.82 13.82 6.95
N THR A 199 -1.53 14.07 7.16
CA THR A 199 -0.46 13.75 6.21
C THR A 199 -0.46 12.25 5.89
N VAL A 200 -0.53 11.38 6.91
CA VAL A 200 -0.61 9.93 6.70
C VAL A 200 -1.88 9.55 5.94
N GLN A 201 -3.02 10.16 6.24
CA GLN A 201 -4.28 9.93 5.54
C GLN A 201 -4.19 10.32 4.06
N GLU A 202 -3.60 11.47 3.76
CA GLU A 202 -3.41 11.98 2.40
C GLU A 202 -2.48 11.07 1.59
N ASN A 203 -1.34 10.69 2.14
CA ASN A 203 -0.39 9.76 1.53
C ASN A 203 -1.03 8.40 1.22
N LEU A 204 -1.84 7.91 2.15
CA LEU A 204 -2.58 6.66 1.95
C LEU A 204 -3.77 6.82 0.98
N GLY A 205 -4.32 8.01 0.77
CA GLY A 205 -5.52 8.22 -0.03
C GLY A 205 -6.76 7.60 0.62
N HIS A 206 -6.93 7.78 1.94
CA HIS A 206 -8.12 7.34 2.66
C HIS A 206 -9.19 8.42 2.65
N GLN A 207 -10.43 8.06 2.33
CA GLN A 207 -11.57 8.99 2.35
C GLN A 207 -12.00 9.36 3.77
N THR A 208 -11.72 8.53 4.77
CA THR A 208 -12.12 8.76 6.17
C THR A 208 -10.95 8.56 7.13
N ALA A 209 -10.88 9.42 8.14
CA ALA A 209 -9.89 9.34 9.21
C ALA A 209 -10.10 8.10 10.12
N ALA A 210 -11.28 7.47 10.09
CA ALA A 210 -11.62 6.35 10.98
C ALA A 210 -10.61 5.20 10.91
N PHE A 211 -10.11 4.88 9.72
CA PHE A 211 -9.08 3.86 9.53
C PHE A 211 -7.74 4.30 10.14
N THR A 212 -7.34 5.55 9.91
CA THR A 212 -6.08 6.09 10.46
C THR A 212 -6.15 6.16 11.99
N LEU A 213 -7.34 6.39 12.56
CA LEU A 213 -7.58 6.35 14.01
C LEU A 213 -7.50 4.93 14.60
N ASP A 214 -8.00 3.91 13.89
CA ASP A 214 -7.84 2.50 14.30
C ASP A 214 -6.33 2.10 14.32
N VAL A 215 -5.55 2.60 13.36
CA VAL A 215 -4.07 2.44 13.31
C VAL A 215 -3.38 3.23 14.43
N TYR A 216 -3.87 4.44 14.73
CA TYR A 216 -3.36 5.31 15.81
C TYR A 216 -3.49 4.66 17.19
N ALA A 217 -4.53 3.86 17.44
CA ALA A 217 -4.70 3.15 18.70
C ALA A 217 -3.55 2.17 18.99
N HIS A 218 -2.88 1.63 17.97
CA HIS A 218 -1.71 0.76 18.12
C HIS A 218 -0.39 1.52 18.34
N ALA A 219 -0.32 2.79 17.93
CA ALA A 219 0.90 3.61 18.04
C ALA A 219 1.01 4.36 19.39
N THR A 220 -0.08 4.40 20.20
CA THR A 220 -0.28 5.40 21.26
C THR A 220 0.62 5.30 22.49
N SER A 221 1.17 4.17 22.89
CA SER A 221 1.97 4.11 24.14
C SER A 221 3.36 4.74 23.96
N SER A 222 4.06 4.42 22.89
CA SER A 222 5.35 5.01 22.52
C SER A 222 5.20 6.53 22.26
N MET A 223 4.19 6.91 21.47
CA MET A 223 3.94 8.32 21.12
C MET A 223 3.60 9.21 22.32
N LYS A 224 2.92 8.69 23.36
CA LYS A 224 2.65 9.46 24.59
C LYS A 224 3.95 9.80 25.33
N HIS A 225 4.87 8.83 25.40
CA HIS A 225 6.17 9.07 26.05
C HIS A 225 7.01 10.07 25.24
N GLU A 226 7.08 9.92 23.93
CA GLU A 226 7.78 10.87 23.06
C GLU A 226 7.15 12.26 23.06
N SER A 227 5.82 12.35 23.14
CA SER A 227 5.12 13.63 23.29
C SER A 227 5.49 14.33 24.58
N ALA A 228 5.57 13.60 25.70
CA ALA A 228 6.05 14.13 26.97
C ALA A 228 7.48 14.64 26.86
N ASN A 229 8.38 13.86 26.26
CA ASN A 229 9.78 14.26 26.05
C ASN A 229 9.92 15.53 25.18
N ARG A 230 9.11 15.64 24.12
CA ARG A 230 9.08 16.87 23.29
C ARG A 230 8.58 18.08 24.08
N MET A 231 7.59 17.89 24.95
CA MET A 231 7.10 18.95 25.82
C MET A 231 8.16 19.38 26.83
N ASP A 232 8.90 18.43 27.44
CA ASP A 232 10.00 18.73 28.34
C ASP A 232 11.11 19.54 27.64
N GLN A 233 11.46 19.17 26.40
CA GLN A 233 12.42 19.95 25.60
C GLN A 233 11.89 21.37 25.32
N TYR A 234 10.61 21.52 25.00
CA TYR A 234 10.01 22.83 24.79
C TYR A 234 10.04 23.66 26.07
N ILE A 235 9.62 23.10 27.20
CA ILE A 235 9.68 23.77 28.52
C ILE A 235 11.11 24.22 28.80
N HIS A 236 12.10 23.35 28.59
CA HIS A 236 13.51 23.67 28.81
C HIS A 236 14.00 24.83 27.93
N ASN A 237 13.53 24.90 26.67
CA ASN A 237 13.90 25.96 25.74
C ASN A 237 13.26 27.32 26.07
N VAL A 238 12.02 27.33 26.56
CA VAL A 238 11.31 28.60 26.91
C VAL A 238 11.57 29.07 28.33
N THR A 239 12.08 28.19 29.23
CA THR A 239 12.41 28.54 30.61
C THR A 239 13.89 28.83 30.80
N LYS A 240 14.74 28.66 29.79
CA LYS A 240 16.13 29.15 29.83
C LYS A 240 16.13 30.66 29.88
N PRO A 241 16.77 31.29 30.89
CA PRO A 241 16.89 32.73 30.99
C PRO A 241 17.74 33.32 29.88
#